data_45637a25845f0cf989334d6b1d9b95bc
#
_entry.id   45637a25845f0cf989334d6b1d9b95bc
#
_cell.length_a   1.000
_cell.length_b   1.000
_cell.length_c   1.000
_cell.angle_alpha   90.00
_cell.angle_beta   90.00
_cell.angle_gamma   90.00
#
_symmetry.space_group_name_H-M   'P 1'
#
loop_
_entity.id
_entity.type
_entity.pdbx_description
1 polymer ?
#
loop_
_entity_poly.entity_id
_entity_poly.type
_entity_poly.pdbx_seq_one_letter_code
_entity_poly.pdbx_strand_id
1 'polypeptide(L)'
;MDTEKNINRRSFLGASSTAAIGMMVVPRHVLGGPKYVAPSDKVNIGYIGTGTQGIRVLMEFLRHKEVHIACVCDANRDSQDYPEWHKNELRDKIRHFLDNPTWGTGNKGCRAGREVGKEIVETYYKKIRGLSNYKGCKAYEDYRELLEKEKDLDAVCILTPEHLHATIAIAAMKKGKHVITHKPVSNVLSEVRLAAKTAAETKAATHMFCSAARHTTPLLSEWIWNGAIGQVREVHNWTTRPFWPQGMTEYPKETPPVPDGFNWDLWLGPAEERPFNPAYTHAVFRGWYDFGTGPLGDMGHYSFYQLWRILKLGSPVSVEASRSEYWTIEDGSWHKHINTVSLPRAATVHWEFPQRGDMAPVTLHWYDGGLRPPIPEELEMDNRKMPPEGLLFVGDEGKILAGFAGNSPRIIPEKQMKAFKRPPETLPRPIDEIDQWIRACRGGEPAGACFENVQPINETICLGTVALRADKKLKWDADKMKITNDKDADKLLYRKYRKGWELDV
;
A
#
# COMPACT_ATOMS: atom_id res chain seq x y z
N MET A 1 34.28 25.97 -24.97
CA MET A 1 34.14 25.81 -23.51
C MET A 1 33.23 26.94 -23.02
N ASP A 2 31.95 26.77 -23.16
CA ASP A 2 30.95 27.71 -22.68
C ASP A 2 30.30 27.15 -21.40
N THR A 3 30.56 27.83 -20.31
CA THR A 3 29.99 27.54 -19.02
C THR A 3 28.58 28.12 -18.96
N GLU A 4 27.55 27.29 -19.03
CA GLU A 4 26.19 27.69 -18.71
C GLU A 4 26.12 28.16 -17.26
N LYS A 5 25.88 29.43 -17.06
CA LYS A 5 25.59 30.04 -15.76
C LYS A 5 24.15 29.71 -15.38
N ASN A 6 23.97 28.86 -14.39
CA ASN A 6 22.68 28.69 -13.71
C ASN A 6 22.21 30.03 -13.09
N ILE A 7 21.20 30.62 -13.71
CA ILE A 7 20.59 31.87 -13.21
C ILE A 7 19.62 31.49 -12.07
N ASN A 8 20.02 31.79 -10.85
CA ASN A 8 19.13 31.60 -9.70
C ASN A 8 18.13 32.77 -9.56
N ARG A 9 17.06 32.58 -8.80
CA ARG A 9 15.95 33.53 -8.61
C ARG A 9 16.39 34.94 -8.15
N ARG A 10 17.52 35.06 -7.44
CA ARG A 10 18.07 36.34 -6.99
C ARG A 10 18.78 37.12 -8.09
N SER A 11 19.50 36.42 -9.01
CA SER A 11 20.14 37.03 -10.16
C SER A 11 19.16 37.50 -11.22
N PHE A 12 17.98 36.81 -11.36
CA PHE A 12 16.93 37.28 -12.25
C PHE A 12 16.27 38.59 -11.76
N LEU A 13 16.06 38.74 -10.46
CA LEU A 13 15.51 39.94 -9.90
C LEU A 13 16.48 41.14 -9.88
N GLY A 14 17.81 40.88 -9.88
CA GLY A 14 18.83 41.92 -9.93
C GLY A 14 19.08 42.48 -11.35
N ALA A 15 18.76 41.74 -12.40
CA ALA A 15 18.97 42.15 -13.80
C ALA A 15 17.79 42.96 -14.40
N SER A 16 16.64 43.03 -13.70
CA SER A 16 15.39 43.67 -14.17
C SER A 16 15.23 45.15 -13.79
N SER A 17 16.25 45.77 -13.21
CA SER A 17 16.11 47.16 -12.64
C SER A 17 16.40 48.29 -13.65
N THR A 18 16.54 48.06 -14.96
CA THR A 18 16.79 49.08 -15.94
C THR A 18 16.00 48.97 -17.25
N ALA A 19 14.79 48.42 -17.22
CA ALA A 19 13.91 48.48 -18.40
C ALA A 19 12.46 48.65 -17.99
N ALA A 20 11.91 49.82 -18.30
CA ALA A 20 10.49 50.21 -18.40
C ALA A 20 9.54 49.57 -17.39
N ILE A 21 9.03 50.39 -16.46
CA ILE A 21 7.95 50.13 -15.52
C ILE A 21 6.63 49.91 -16.29
N GLY A 22 6.44 48.70 -16.84
CA GLY A 22 5.12 48.10 -16.99
C GLY A 22 4.88 47.37 -15.70
N MET A 23 4.00 47.84 -14.82
CA MET A 23 3.53 47.05 -13.68
C MET A 23 2.84 45.79 -14.20
N MET A 24 3.61 44.74 -14.35
CA MET A 24 3.01 43.42 -14.53
C MET A 24 2.44 43.01 -13.18
N VAL A 25 1.17 43.22 -12.98
CA VAL A 25 0.43 42.69 -11.82
C VAL A 25 0.41 41.17 -11.98
N VAL A 26 1.45 40.52 -11.43
CA VAL A 26 1.47 39.07 -11.38
C VAL A 26 0.42 38.62 -10.34
N PRO A 27 -0.61 37.90 -10.73
CA PRO A 27 -1.66 37.49 -9.80
C PRO A 27 -1.06 36.72 -8.62
N ARG A 28 -1.58 36.91 -7.40
CA ARG A 28 -1.08 36.29 -6.17
C ARG A 28 -0.96 34.76 -6.24
N HIS A 29 -1.81 34.09 -7.01
CA HIS A 29 -1.75 32.64 -7.21
C HIS A 29 -0.52 32.17 -8.00
N VAL A 30 0.18 33.08 -8.69
CA VAL A 30 1.43 32.79 -9.41
C VAL A 30 2.66 33.02 -8.51
N LEU A 31 2.58 33.96 -7.57
CA LEU A 31 3.70 34.33 -6.70
C LEU A 31 3.80 33.50 -5.41
N GLY A 32 2.73 32.77 -5.08
CA GLY A 32 2.63 32.10 -3.77
C GLY A 32 2.37 33.08 -2.62
N GLY A 33 2.15 32.57 -1.43
CA GLY A 33 1.90 33.36 -0.22
C GLY A 33 1.12 32.57 0.84
N PRO A 34 0.75 33.18 2.00
CA PRO A 34 0.17 32.43 3.13
C PRO A 34 -1.06 31.56 2.82
N LYS A 35 -1.71 31.77 1.70
CA LYS A 35 -2.89 31.01 1.25
C LYS A 35 -2.74 30.36 -0.13
N TYR A 36 -1.61 30.59 -0.83
CA TYR A 36 -1.41 30.11 -2.21
C TYR A 36 0.00 29.55 -2.38
N VAL A 37 0.08 28.32 -2.88
CA VAL A 37 1.33 27.69 -3.31
C VAL A 37 1.54 28.06 -4.78
N ALA A 38 2.72 28.60 -5.11
CA ALA A 38 3.03 28.92 -6.49
C ALA A 38 3.00 27.63 -7.34
N PRO A 39 2.61 27.69 -8.63
CA PRO A 39 2.61 26.51 -9.49
C PRO A 39 3.98 25.80 -9.54
N SER A 40 5.08 26.56 -9.51
CA SER A 40 6.46 26.05 -9.44
C SER A 40 6.82 25.34 -8.14
N ASP A 41 6.03 25.52 -7.10
CA ASP A 41 6.29 24.97 -5.77
C ASP A 41 5.40 23.74 -5.49
N LYS A 42 4.54 23.33 -6.45
CA LYS A 42 3.73 22.14 -6.36
C LYS A 42 4.47 20.92 -6.86
N VAL A 43 4.17 19.78 -6.28
CA VAL A 43 4.59 18.48 -6.81
C VAL A 43 3.62 18.07 -7.94
N ASN A 44 4.12 17.98 -9.17
CA ASN A 44 3.34 17.57 -10.33
C ASN A 44 3.31 16.04 -10.41
N ILE A 45 2.12 15.46 -10.31
CA ILE A 45 1.93 14.02 -10.15
C ILE A 45 1.24 13.41 -11.37
N GLY A 46 1.82 12.34 -11.91
CA GLY A 46 1.15 11.38 -12.77
C GLY A 46 0.44 10.33 -11.90
N TYR A 47 -0.88 10.22 -12.02
CA TYR A 47 -1.68 9.35 -11.17
C TYR A 47 -2.04 8.06 -11.91
N ILE A 48 -1.53 6.91 -11.46
CA ILE A 48 -1.61 5.62 -12.15
C ILE A 48 -2.45 4.64 -11.34
N GLY A 49 -3.58 4.22 -11.89
CA GLY A 49 -4.57 3.37 -11.23
C GLY A 49 -5.75 4.18 -10.67
N THR A 50 -6.85 4.19 -11.42
CA THR A 50 -8.10 4.90 -11.11
C THR A 50 -9.29 3.96 -10.90
N GLY A 51 -8.99 2.79 -10.33
CA GLY A 51 -9.99 1.89 -9.74
C GLY A 51 -10.60 2.50 -8.47
N THR A 52 -11.50 1.77 -7.77
CA THR A 52 -12.22 2.32 -6.61
C THR A 52 -11.30 2.82 -5.49
N GLN A 53 -10.24 2.07 -5.17
CA GLN A 53 -9.27 2.53 -4.16
C GLN A 53 -8.44 3.72 -4.69
N GLY A 54 -8.08 3.68 -5.97
CA GLY A 54 -7.41 4.79 -6.63
C GLY A 54 -8.21 6.09 -6.56
N ILE A 55 -9.52 6.04 -6.82
CA ILE A 55 -10.39 7.22 -6.72
C ILE A 55 -10.48 7.75 -5.28
N ARG A 56 -10.53 6.88 -4.25
CA ARG A 56 -10.52 7.34 -2.84
C ARG A 56 -9.28 8.17 -2.54
N VAL A 57 -8.11 7.65 -2.87
CA VAL A 57 -6.83 8.30 -2.64
C VAL A 57 -6.66 9.53 -3.55
N LEU A 58 -7.15 9.49 -4.80
CA LEU A 58 -7.13 10.64 -5.71
C LEU A 58 -7.86 11.85 -5.11
N MET A 59 -9.03 11.63 -4.49
CA MET A 59 -9.78 12.70 -3.82
C MET A 59 -9.01 13.28 -2.61
N GLU A 60 -8.20 12.49 -1.93
CA GLU A 60 -7.31 12.98 -0.86
C GLU A 60 -6.21 13.85 -1.44
N PHE A 61 -5.48 13.38 -2.46
CA PHE A 61 -4.44 14.17 -3.14
C PHE A 61 -4.96 15.50 -3.69
N LEU A 62 -6.14 15.53 -4.28
CA LEU A 62 -6.73 16.74 -4.83
C LEU A 62 -6.98 17.82 -3.76
N ARG A 63 -7.15 17.44 -2.48
CA ARG A 63 -7.30 18.39 -1.36
C ARG A 63 -5.97 19.04 -0.93
N HIS A 64 -4.84 18.40 -1.21
CA HIS A 64 -3.53 18.97 -0.86
C HIS A 64 -3.19 20.15 -1.78
N LYS A 65 -2.90 21.31 -1.18
CA LYS A 65 -2.60 22.53 -1.93
C LYS A 65 -1.26 22.49 -2.65
N GLU A 66 -0.36 21.65 -2.15
CA GLU A 66 1.02 21.48 -2.62
C GLU A 66 1.15 20.43 -3.72
N VAL A 67 0.03 19.87 -4.17
CA VAL A 67 -0.03 18.84 -5.22
C VAL A 67 -0.77 19.38 -6.44
N HIS A 68 -0.32 18.95 -7.61
CA HIS A 68 -1.02 19.11 -8.87
C HIS A 68 -1.08 17.75 -9.60
N ILE A 69 -2.30 17.24 -9.84
CA ILE A 69 -2.51 16.05 -10.67
C ILE A 69 -2.51 16.49 -12.13
N ALA A 70 -1.43 16.18 -12.82
CA ALA A 70 -1.23 16.61 -14.20
C ALA A 70 -1.91 15.66 -15.21
N CYS A 71 -1.88 14.36 -14.92
CA CYS A 71 -2.45 13.34 -15.77
C CYS A 71 -2.87 12.12 -14.97
N VAL A 72 -3.71 11.28 -15.57
CA VAL A 72 -4.14 9.99 -15.02
C VAL A 72 -3.81 8.86 -15.99
N CYS A 73 -3.65 7.64 -15.46
CA CYS A 73 -3.41 6.45 -16.27
C CYS A 73 -4.15 5.25 -15.69
N ASP A 74 -4.82 4.48 -16.54
CA ASP A 74 -5.40 3.18 -16.18
C ASP A 74 -5.59 2.33 -17.44
N ALA A 75 -5.30 1.05 -17.37
CA ALA A 75 -5.55 0.09 -18.45
C ALA A 75 -7.05 -0.02 -18.80
N ASN A 76 -7.93 0.33 -17.85
CA ASN A 76 -9.36 0.40 -18.03
C ASN A 76 -9.81 1.84 -18.38
N ARG A 77 -10.62 1.98 -19.43
CA ARG A 77 -11.16 3.28 -19.85
C ARG A 77 -12.25 3.79 -18.92
N ASP A 78 -13.36 3.04 -18.82
CA ASP A 78 -14.55 3.38 -18.03
C ASP A 78 -15.41 2.12 -17.83
N SER A 79 -15.34 1.49 -16.69
CA SER A 79 -16.26 0.42 -16.29
C SER A 79 -17.24 0.90 -15.24
N GLN A 80 -18.46 0.30 -15.21
CA GLN A 80 -19.57 0.73 -14.36
C GLN A 80 -19.96 -0.30 -13.31
N ASP A 81 -19.11 -1.28 -13.05
CA ASP A 81 -19.38 -2.48 -12.25
C ASP A 81 -18.34 -2.75 -11.15
N TYR A 82 -17.48 -1.77 -10.86
CA TYR A 82 -16.52 -1.94 -9.76
C TYR A 82 -17.24 -2.14 -8.42
N PRO A 83 -16.87 -3.17 -7.63
CA PRO A 83 -17.49 -3.39 -6.33
C PRO A 83 -17.12 -2.29 -5.33
N GLU A 84 -18.09 -1.90 -4.52
CA GLU A 84 -17.91 -0.99 -3.38
C GLU A 84 -17.88 -1.78 -2.07
N TRP A 85 -17.30 -1.24 -1.02
CA TRP A 85 -17.28 -1.89 0.30
C TRP A 85 -18.69 -2.08 0.87
N HIS A 86 -19.56 -1.06 0.69
CA HIS A 86 -20.98 -1.08 0.99
C HIS A 86 -21.74 -0.37 -0.13
N LYS A 87 -23.02 -0.65 -0.24
CA LYS A 87 -23.89 -0.06 -1.28
C LYS A 87 -23.77 1.46 -1.31
N ASN A 88 -23.36 2.01 -2.45
CA ASN A 88 -23.16 3.45 -2.73
C ASN A 88 -22.08 4.15 -1.89
N GLU A 89 -21.28 3.46 -1.12
CA GLU A 89 -20.31 4.08 -0.18
C GLU A 89 -19.33 5.01 -0.90
N LEU A 90 -18.72 4.57 -1.98
CA LEU A 90 -17.79 5.40 -2.74
C LEU A 90 -18.54 6.40 -3.64
N ARG A 91 -19.64 5.98 -4.25
CA ARG A 91 -20.47 6.89 -5.08
C ARG A 91 -20.96 8.11 -4.28
N ASP A 92 -21.41 7.92 -3.06
CA ASP A 92 -21.87 9.03 -2.22
C ASP A 92 -20.72 9.96 -1.82
N LYS A 93 -19.53 9.41 -1.58
CA LYS A 93 -18.30 10.22 -1.36
C LYS A 93 -17.96 11.06 -2.60
N ILE A 94 -18.03 10.49 -3.79
CA ILE A 94 -17.75 11.20 -5.05
C ILE A 94 -18.83 12.26 -5.31
N ARG A 95 -20.09 11.94 -5.10
CA ARG A 95 -21.21 12.89 -5.21
C ARG A 95 -20.99 14.11 -4.33
N HIS A 96 -20.66 13.89 -3.08
CA HIS A 96 -20.35 14.98 -2.14
C HIS A 96 -19.08 15.74 -2.57
N PHE A 97 -18.01 15.04 -2.97
CA PHE A 97 -16.75 15.66 -3.37
C PHE A 97 -16.87 16.56 -4.61
N LEU A 98 -17.69 16.15 -5.59
CA LEU A 98 -17.93 16.89 -6.84
C LEU A 98 -19.12 17.84 -6.79
N ASP A 99 -19.84 17.91 -5.68
CA ASP A 99 -21.12 18.60 -5.58
C ASP A 99 -22.07 18.21 -6.76
N ASN A 100 -22.22 16.88 -6.96
CA ASN A 100 -23.04 16.30 -8.01
C ASN A 100 -23.83 15.09 -7.46
N PRO A 101 -25.06 15.31 -6.96
CA PRO A 101 -25.85 14.25 -6.30
C PRO A 101 -26.31 13.14 -7.25
N THR A 102 -26.27 13.34 -8.55
CA THR A 102 -26.72 12.35 -9.56
C THR A 102 -25.57 11.56 -10.17
N TRP A 103 -24.31 11.82 -9.76
CA TRP A 103 -23.15 11.11 -10.31
C TRP A 103 -23.29 9.59 -10.11
N GLY A 104 -23.06 8.82 -11.19
CA GLY A 104 -23.12 7.36 -11.18
C GLY A 104 -24.50 6.76 -10.88
N THR A 105 -25.58 7.52 -11.04
CA THR A 105 -26.95 7.00 -10.93
C THR A 105 -27.24 6.00 -12.06
N GLY A 106 -27.89 4.88 -11.72
CA GLY A 106 -28.25 3.83 -12.67
C GLY A 106 -27.16 2.79 -12.93
N ASN A 107 -25.93 2.99 -12.45
CA ASN A 107 -24.85 2.03 -12.64
C ASN A 107 -24.97 0.84 -11.66
N LYS A 108 -24.57 -0.35 -12.13
CA LYS A 108 -24.59 -1.58 -11.35
C LYS A 108 -23.62 -1.52 -10.17
N GLY A 109 -22.42 -0.94 -10.38
CA GLY A 109 -21.37 -0.72 -9.38
C GLY A 109 -20.88 0.72 -9.39
N CYS A 110 -19.72 1.00 -8.83
CA CYS A 110 -19.07 2.29 -8.94
C CYS A 110 -18.41 2.43 -10.32
N ARG A 111 -18.52 3.61 -10.95
CA ARG A 111 -17.73 3.92 -12.13
C ARG A 111 -16.27 4.10 -11.74
N ALA A 112 -15.36 3.56 -12.56
CA ALA A 112 -13.92 3.70 -12.39
C ALA A 112 -13.17 3.46 -13.72
N GLY A 113 -11.93 3.93 -13.81
CA GLY A 113 -11.10 3.91 -15.00
C GLY A 113 -10.53 5.29 -15.33
N ARG A 114 -9.65 5.38 -16.34
CA ARG A 114 -8.91 6.62 -16.66
C ARG A 114 -9.80 7.81 -17.02
N GLU A 115 -10.91 7.59 -17.73
CA GLU A 115 -11.83 8.70 -18.07
C GLU A 115 -12.59 9.19 -16.83
N VAL A 116 -12.92 8.31 -15.89
CA VAL A 116 -13.55 8.68 -14.63
C VAL A 116 -12.56 9.45 -13.74
N GLY A 117 -11.31 8.98 -13.65
CA GLY A 117 -10.25 9.71 -12.94
C GLY A 117 -10.05 11.13 -13.51
N LYS A 118 -9.98 11.25 -14.82
CA LYS A 118 -9.91 12.54 -15.54
C LYS A 118 -11.12 13.44 -15.23
N GLU A 119 -12.33 12.89 -15.31
CA GLU A 119 -13.58 13.62 -14.98
C GLU A 119 -13.52 14.21 -13.57
N ILE A 120 -13.09 13.41 -12.58
CA ILE A 120 -12.97 13.84 -11.18
C ILE A 120 -11.93 14.96 -11.03
N VAL A 121 -10.74 14.82 -11.61
CA VAL A 121 -9.68 15.82 -11.56
C VAL A 121 -10.14 17.14 -12.21
N GLU A 122 -10.71 17.07 -13.41
CA GLU A 122 -11.15 18.26 -14.13
C GLU A 122 -12.30 18.98 -13.44
N THR A 123 -13.29 18.22 -12.95
CA THR A 123 -14.41 18.81 -12.21
C THR A 123 -13.93 19.47 -10.94
N TYR A 124 -13.03 18.84 -10.19
CA TYR A 124 -12.48 19.41 -8.97
C TYR A 124 -11.73 20.72 -9.25
N TYR A 125 -10.81 20.74 -10.21
CA TYR A 125 -10.03 21.95 -10.49
C TYR A 125 -10.88 23.07 -11.09
N LYS A 126 -11.78 22.76 -12.02
CA LYS A 126 -12.63 23.77 -12.68
C LYS A 126 -13.74 24.29 -11.76
N LYS A 127 -14.54 23.37 -11.19
CA LYS A 127 -15.75 23.73 -10.42
C LYS A 127 -15.45 24.05 -8.97
N ILE A 128 -14.73 23.17 -8.27
CA ILE A 128 -14.55 23.29 -6.81
C ILE A 128 -13.41 24.25 -6.48
N ARG A 129 -12.27 24.20 -7.18
CA ARG A 129 -11.14 25.11 -6.99
C ARG A 129 -11.26 26.41 -7.81
N GLY A 130 -12.20 26.50 -8.74
CA GLY A 130 -12.43 27.69 -9.57
C GLY A 130 -11.23 28.11 -10.40
N LEU A 131 -10.39 27.17 -10.88
CA LEU A 131 -9.20 27.48 -11.66
C LEU A 131 -9.59 27.77 -13.13
N SER A 132 -9.79 29.05 -13.46
CA SER A 132 -10.21 29.51 -14.81
C SER A 132 -9.23 29.13 -15.91
N ASN A 133 -7.94 29.04 -15.60
CA ASN A 133 -6.84 28.72 -16.56
C ASN A 133 -6.44 27.25 -16.56
N TYR A 134 -7.24 26.36 -15.98
CA TYR A 134 -6.93 24.94 -15.98
C TYR A 134 -7.01 24.35 -17.40
N LYS A 135 -5.88 23.83 -17.89
CA LYS A 135 -5.75 23.34 -19.27
C LYS A 135 -6.32 21.94 -19.53
N GLY A 136 -6.80 21.28 -18.48
CA GLY A 136 -7.32 19.90 -18.54
C GLY A 136 -6.34 18.86 -18.00
N CYS A 137 -6.87 17.65 -17.77
CA CYS A 137 -6.10 16.49 -17.34
C CYS A 137 -5.98 15.53 -18.53
N LYS A 138 -4.76 15.06 -18.83
CA LYS A 138 -4.58 14.04 -19.85
C LYS A 138 -4.86 12.65 -19.27
N ALA A 139 -5.37 11.74 -20.10
CA ALA A 139 -5.61 10.35 -19.73
C ALA A 139 -4.79 9.41 -20.61
N TYR A 140 -4.07 8.48 -19.98
CA TYR A 140 -3.22 7.49 -20.64
C TYR A 140 -3.73 6.08 -20.36
N GLU A 141 -3.52 5.18 -21.30
CA GLU A 141 -3.81 3.77 -21.13
C GLU A 141 -2.58 3.03 -20.57
N ASP A 142 -1.40 3.36 -21.08
CA ASP A 142 -0.11 2.76 -20.72
C ASP A 142 0.74 3.75 -19.90
N TYR A 143 1.20 3.34 -18.74
CA TYR A 143 2.07 4.13 -17.89
C TYR A 143 3.44 4.44 -18.55
N ARG A 144 3.90 3.59 -19.47
CA ARG A 144 5.15 3.81 -20.23
C ARG A 144 5.02 5.00 -21.13
N GLU A 145 3.88 5.13 -21.82
CA GLU A 145 3.53 6.29 -22.63
C GLU A 145 3.43 7.57 -21.78
N LEU A 146 2.79 7.49 -20.61
CA LEU A 146 2.71 8.59 -19.66
C LEU A 146 4.10 9.08 -19.28
N LEU A 147 4.98 8.17 -18.82
CA LEU A 147 6.36 8.49 -18.42
C LEU A 147 7.21 9.02 -19.57
N GLU A 148 6.89 8.65 -20.82
CA GLU A 148 7.61 9.14 -22.01
C GLU A 148 7.15 10.54 -22.41
N LYS A 149 5.85 10.83 -22.36
CA LYS A 149 5.26 12.08 -22.82
C LYS A 149 5.26 13.20 -21.79
N GLU A 150 5.06 12.89 -20.51
CA GLU A 150 4.93 13.88 -19.44
C GLU A 150 6.28 14.12 -18.74
N LYS A 151 7.12 14.92 -19.38
CA LYS A 151 8.50 15.21 -18.88
C LYS A 151 8.52 16.08 -17.61
N ASP A 152 7.52 16.94 -17.44
CA ASP A 152 7.42 17.91 -16.34
C ASP A 152 6.84 17.32 -15.03
N LEU A 153 6.62 16.00 -14.98
CA LEU A 153 6.24 15.35 -13.74
C LEU A 153 7.41 15.33 -12.76
N ASP A 154 7.12 15.59 -11.49
CA ASP A 154 8.05 15.39 -10.38
C ASP A 154 7.93 13.96 -9.83
N ALA A 155 6.72 13.42 -9.85
CA ALA A 155 6.40 12.18 -9.17
C ALA A 155 5.28 11.38 -9.85
N VAL A 156 5.15 10.10 -9.45
CA VAL A 156 4.00 9.27 -9.75
C VAL A 156 3.37 8.71 -8.48
N CYS A 157 2.04 8.60 -8.49
CA CYS A 157 1.26 7.90 -7.49
C CYS A 157 0.66 6.62 -8.11
N ILE A 158 0.91 5.46 -7.51
CA ILE A 158 0.60 4.14 -8.08
C ILE A 158 -0.45 3.42 -7.23
N LEU A 159 -1.64 3.18 -7.79
CA LEU A 159 -2.76 2.48 -7.15
C LEU A 159 -3.36 1.40 -8.08
N THR A 160 -2.52 0.73 -8.82
CA THR A 160 -2.85 -0.42 -9.67
C THR A 160 -3.06 -1.69 -8.82
N PRO A 161 -3.36 -2.86 -9.41
CA PRO A 161 -3.18 -4.15 -8.73
C PRO A 161 -1.74 -4.39 -8.28
N GLU A 162 -1.57 -5.18 -7.21
CA GLU A 162 -0.31 -5.35 -6.47
C GLU A 162 0.87 -5.81 -7.33
N HIS A 163 0.63 -6.69 -8.30
CA HIS A 163 1.66 -7.24 -9.19
C HIS A 163 2.29 -6.22 -10.16
N LEU A 164 1.69 -5.03 -10.28
CA LEU A 164 2.19 -3.95 -11.14
C LEU A 164 2.98 -2.88 -10.38
N HIS A 165 2.87 -2.84 -9.03
CA HIS A 165 3.43 -1.74 -8.25
C HIS A 165 4.93 -1.59 -8.45
N ALA A 166 5.73 -2.65 -8.24
CA ALA A 166 7.18 -2.59 -8.38
C ALA A 166 7.62 -2.27 -9.81
N THR A 167 6.98 -2.89 -10.81
CA THR A 167 7.29 -2.67 -12.23
C THR A 167 7.14 -1.20 -12.61
N ILE A 168 6.03 -0.57 -12.24
CA ILE A 168 5.77 0.85 -12.51
C ILE A 168 6.70 1.73 -11.69
N ALA A 169 6.90 1.42 -10.40
CA ALA A 169 7.74 2.20 -9.50
C ALA A 169 9.19 2.24 -9.98
N ILE A 170 9.76 1.09 -10.34
CA ILE A 170 11.14 0.99 -10.87
C ILE A 170 11.28 1.77 -12.18
N ALA A 171 10.32 1.64 -13.09
CA ALA A 171 10.33 2.39 -14.35
C ALA A 171 10.29 3.91 -14.13
N ALA A 172 9.47 4.37 -13.18
CA ALA A 172 9.36 5.79 -12.83
C ALA A 172 10.66 6.32 -12.19
N MET A 173 11.20 5.58 -11.20
CA MET A 173 12.46 5.97 -10.53
C MET A 173 13.64 6.03 -11.48
N LYS A 174 13.78 5.06 -12.41
CA LYS A 174 14.81 5.08 -13.48
C LYS A 174 14.66 6.28 -14.42
N LYS A 175 13.48 6.89 -14.50
CA LYS A 175 13.23 8.17 -15.23
C LYS A 175 13.31 9.41 -14.32
N GLY A 176 13.87 9.28 -13.12
CA GLY A 176 14.09 10.38 -12.19
C GLY A 176 12.82 10.89 -11.49
N LYS A 177 11.75 10.09 -11.44
CA LYS A 177 10.50 10.48 -10.78
C LYS A 177 10.43 9.93 -9.35
N HIS A 178 9.93 10.73 -8.42
CA HIS A 178 9.58 10.28 -7.07
C HIS A 178 8.36 9.35 -7.12
N VAL A 179 8.19 8.48 -6.13
CA VAL A 179 7.15 7.44 -6.16
C VAL A 179 6.41 7.34 -4.83
N ILE A 180 5.10 7.38 -4.88
CA ILE A 180 4.26 6.86 -3.81
C ILE A 180 3.40 5.72 -4.37
N THR A 181 3.38 4.58 -3.68
CA THR A 181 2.58 3.41 -4.10
C THR A 181 1.64 2.94 -3.01
N HIS A 182 0.52 2.33 -3.41
CA HIS A 182 -0.27 1.56 -2.47
C HIS A 182 0.50 0.31 -2.04
N LYS A 183 0.09 -0.29 -0.91
CA LYS A 183 0.68 -1.54 -0.39
C LYS A 183 0.14 -2.76 -1.17
N PRO A 184 0.96 -3.81 -1.27
CA PRO A 184 2.40 -3.92 -0.99
C PRO A 184 3.26 -3.20 -2.05
N VAL A 185 4.56 -3.08 -1.81
CA VAL A 185 5.50 -2.63 -2.86
C VAL A 185 5.52 -3.63 -4.02
N SER A 186 5.47 -4.92 -3.73
CA SER A 186 5.22 -6.01 -4.69
C SER A 186 4.63 -7.23 -4.01
N ASN A 187 3.99 -8.11 -4.77
CA ASN A 187 3.61 -9.45 -4.35
C ASN A 187 4.73 -10.50 -4.54
N VAL A 188 5.93 -10.08 -4.96
CA VAL A 188 7.11 -10.92 -5.19
C VAL A 188 8.31 -10.36 -4.44
N LEU A 189 9.01 -11.19 -3.66
CA LEU A 189 10.06 -10.74 -2.75
C LEU A 189 11.25 -10.12 -3.48
N SER A 190 11.72 -10.72 -4.57
CA SER A 190 12.84 -10.19 -5.35
C SER A 190 12.55 -8.79 -5.92
N GLU A 191 11.30 -8.53 -6.33
CA GLU A 191 10.86 -7.23 -6.82
C GLU A 191 10.82 -6.17 -5.70
N VAL A 192 10.49 -6.57 -4.46
CA VAL A 192 10.56 -5.68 -3.29
C VAL A 192 11.99 -5.17 -3.09
N ARG A 193 12.96 -6.08 -3.12
CA ARG A 193 14.39 -5.71 -2.98
C ARG A 193 14.88 -4.85 -4.12
N LEU A 194 14.50 -5.19 -5.36
CA LEU A 194 14.88 -4.39 -6.52
C LEU A 194 14.30 -2.98 -6.44
N ALA A 195 13.05 -2.82 -6.01
CA ALA A 195 12.43 -1.51 -5.85
C ALA A 195 13.15 -0.66 -4.78
N ALA A 196 13.49 -1.24 -3.62
CA ALA A 196 14.25 -0.56 -2.59
C ALA A 196 15.67 -0.19 -3.05
N LYS A 197 16.37 -1.11 -3.72
CA LYS A 197 17.68 -0.86 -4.34
C LYS A 197 17.62 0.27 -5.36
N THR A 198 16.62 0.25 -6.27
CA THR A 198 16.44 1.30 -7.27
C THR A 198 16.16 2.65 -6.62
N ALA A 199 15.37 2.69 -5.53
CA ALA A 199 15.12 3.91 -4.78
C ALA A 199 16.42 4.52 -4.22
N ALA A 200 17.27 3.68 -3.62
CA ALA A 200 18.58 4.11 -3.11
C ALA A 200 19.52 4.62 -4.21
N GLU A 201 19.61 3.90 -5.33
CA GLU A 201 20.47 4.25 -6.46
C GLU A 201 20.04 5.55 -7.14
N THR A 202 18.74 5.76 -7.33
CA THR A 202 18.17 6.94 -8.00
C THR A 202 17.95 8.12 -7.06
N LYS A 203 18.06 7.91 -5.76
CA LYS A 203 17.72 8.88 -4.69
C LYS A 203 16.28 9.41 -4.80
N ALA A 204 15.38 8.60 -5.33
CA ALA A 204 13.98 8.96 -5.45
C ALA A 204 13.33 9.00 -4.06
N ALA A 205 12.58 10.03 -3.76
CA ALA A 205 11.71 10.06 -2.59
C ALA A 205 10.58 9.05 -2.79
N THR A 206 10.55 8.03 -1.93
CA THR A 206 9.57 6.94 -2.03
C THR A 206 8.67 6.89 -0.81
N HIS A 207 7.46 6.34 -0.96
CA HIS A 207 6.55 6.03 0.14
C HIS A 207 5.60 4.91 -0.23
N MET A 208 5.26 4.08 0.76
CA MET A 208 4.20 3.08 0.65
C MET A 208 3.07 3.41 1.62
N PHE A 209 1.83 3.47 1.13
CA PHE A 209 0.67 3.66 2.00
C PHE A 209 0.51 2.48 2.98
N CYS A 210 0.72 2.74 4.25
CA CYS A 210 0.60 1.72 5.31
C CYS A 210 0.11 2.31 6.65
N SER A 211 -0.54 3.46 6.62
CA SER A 211 -0.97 4.19 7.83
C SER A 211 0.22 4.61 8.71
N ALA A 212 1.30 5.09 8.10
CA ALA A 212 2.53 5.53 8.78
C ALA A 212 2.32 6.71 9.75
N ALA A 213 1.20 7.40 9.66
CA ALA A 213 0.84 8.56 10.49
C ALA A 213 0.08 8.21 11.78
N ARG A 214 0.09 6.97 12.25
CA ARG A 214 -0.65 6.58 13.47
C ARG A 214 0.01 7.09 14.74
N HIS A 215 -0.69 7.94 15.47
CA HIS A 215 -0.26 8.48 16.77
C HIS A 215 -0.14 7.41 17.88
N THR A 216 -0.81 6.27 17.74
CA THR A 216 -0.72 5.16 18.71
C THR A 216 0.58 4.38 18.63
N THR A 217 1.34 4.48 17.53
CA THR A 217 2.66 3.81 17.41
C THR A 217 3.67 4.35 18.40
N PRO A 218 3.95 5.67 18.48
CA PRO A 218 4.81 6.22 19.53
C PRO A 218 4.30 5.89 20.93
N LEU A 219 2.99 5.99 21.17
CA LEU A 219 2.39 5.66 22.45
C LEU A 219 2.68 4.22 22.89
N LEU A 220 2.46 3.23 22.01
CA LEU A 220 2.77 1.83 22.29
C LEU A 220 4.27 1.58 22.47
N SER A 221 5.11 2.27 21.68
CA SER A 221 6.56 2.21 21.85
C SER A 221 6.98 2.70 23.24
N GLU A 222 6.44 3.86 23.65
CA GLU A 222 6.71 4.43 24.98
C GLU A 222 6.27 3.48 26.11
N TRP A 223 5.10 2.84 26.00
CA TRP A 223 4.66 1.87 27.02
C TRP A 223 5.57 0.64 27.09
N ILE A 224 5.81 0.00 25.94
CA ILE A 224 6.57 -1.25 25.87
C ILE A 224 8.04 -1.02 26.24
N TRP A 225 8.66 0.07 25.75
CA TRP A 225 10.06 0.37 26.06
C TRP A 225 10.29 0.79 27.52
N ASN A 226 9.25 1.24 28.22
CA ASN A 226 9.28 1.50 29.66
C ASN A 226 8.77 0.31 30.49
N GLY A 227 8.69 -0.90 29.93
CA GLY A 227 8.43 -2.13 30.65
C GLY A 227 6.97 -2.35 31.08
N ALA A 228 5.98 -1.75 30.38
CA ALA A 228 4.58 -1.85 30.73
C ALA A 228 4.03 -3.30 30.84
N ILE A 229 4.66 -4.26 30.15
CA ILE A 229 4.31 -5.69 30.14
C ILE A 229 5.55 -6.59 30.16
N GLY A 230 6.70 -6.08 30.58
CA GLY A 230 7.99 -6.80 30.50
C GLY A 230 8.48 -6.99 29.06
N GLN A 231 9.28 -8.01 28.80
CA GLN A 231 9.76 -8.36 27.47
C GLN A 231 8.64 -8.99 26.63
N VAL A 232 8.36 -8.44 25.44
CA VAL A 232 7.37 -9.02 24.52
C VAL A 232 7.92 -10.30 23.89
N ARG A 233 7.19 -11.41 24.03
CA ARG A 233 7.54 -12.74 23.53
C ARG A 233 6.72 -13.15 22.33
N GLU A 234 5.44 -12.77 22.30
CA GLU A 234 4.53 -13.11 21.22
C GLU A 234 3.69 -11.89 20.83
N VAL A 235 3.35 -11.83 19.57
CA VAL A 235 2.37 -10.88 19.05
C VAL A 235 1.37 -11.64 18.21
N HIS A 236 0.08 -11.47 18.49
CA HIS A 236 -0.99 -12.03 17.70
C HIS A 236 -1.72 -10.90 16.97
N ASN A 237 -1.88 -11.03 15.65
CA ASN A 237 -2.62 -10.12 14.81
C ASN A 237 -3.66 -10.91 14.00
N TRP A 238 -4.92 -10.52 14.04
CA TRP A 238 -6.01 -11.25 13.40
C TRP A 238 -7.01 -10.32 12.72
N THR A 239 -7.61 -10.81 11.61
CA THR A 239 -8.59 -10.09 10.80
C THR A 239 -9.70 -11.00 10.30
N THR A 240 -10.84 -10.41 10.02
CA THR A 240 -11.99 -11.10 9.41
C THR A 240 -11.88 -11.22 7.89
N ARG A 241 -10.86 -10.60 7.26
CA ARG A 241 -10.62 -10.73 5.82
C ARG A 241 -10.35 -12.19 5.44
N PRO A 242 -10.67 -12.60 4.20
CA PRO A 242 -11.10 -11.80 3.05
C PRO A 242 -12.61 -11.56 2.99
N PHE A 243 -13.03 -10.48 2.31
CA PHE A 243 -14.40 -10.29 1.87
C PHE A 243 -14.54 -10.36 0.32
N TRP A 244 -13.49 -10.79 -0.35
CA TRP A 244 -13.47 -11.10 -1.78
C TRP A 244 -13.37 -12.63 -1.98
N PRO A 245 -13.76 -13.14 -3.17
CA PRO A 245 -13.60 -14.54 -3.49
C PRO A 245 -12.13 -14.97 -3.48
N GLN A 246 -11.83 -16.04 -2.75
CA GLN A 246 -10.55 -16.77 -2.82
C GLN A 246 -10.74 -18.22 -2.37
N GLY A 247 -9.70 -19.04 -2.46
CA GLY A 247 -9.77 -20.47 -2.16
C GLY A 247 -10.09 -21.31 -3.40
N MET A 248 -9.90 -20.76 -4.62
CA MET A 248 -9.99 -21.51 -5.87
C MET A 248 -8.80 -22.45 -5.98
N THR A 249 -9.04 -23.65 -6.50
CA THR A 249 -8.01 -24.68 -6.67
C THR A 249 -7.52 -24.81 -8.12
N GLU A 250 -8.23 -24.19 -9.05
CA GLU A 250 -7.88 -24.12 -10.48
C GLU A 250 -8.21 -22.73 -11.05
N TYR A 251 -7.60 -22.41 -12.16
CA TYR A 251 -7.94 -21.21 -12.92
C TYR A 251 -9.31 -21.36 -13.61
N PRO A 252 -10.04 -20.24 -13.85
CA PRO A 252 -11.27 -20.29 -14.63
C PRO A 252 -11.04 -20.91 -16.01
N LYS A 253 -11.96 -21.78 -16.44
CA LYS A 253 -11.92 -22.44 -17.75
C LYS A 253 -12.56 -21.61 -18.85
N GLU A 254 -13.51 -20.75 -18.48
CA GLU A 254 -14.21 -19.86 -19.41
C GLU A 254 -13.28 -18.72 -19.84
N THR A 255 -13.36 -18.37 -21.11
CA THR A 255 -12.58 -17.30 -21.73
C THR A 255 -13.48 -16.26 -22.40
N PRO A 256 -14.24 -15.49 -21.62
CA PRO A 256 -15.11 -14.45 -22.18
C PRO A 256 -14.27 -13.37 -22.87
N PRO A 257 -14.86 -12.61 -23.82
CA PRO A 257 -14.16 -11.54 -24.49
C PRO A 257 -13.74 -10.45 -23.47
N VAL A 258 -12.62 -9.81 -23.77
CA VAL A 258 -12.16 -8.64 -23.01
C VAL A 258 -13.20 -7.52 -23.19
N PRO A 259 -13.66 -6.87 -22.11
CA PRO A 259 -14.59 -5.73 -22.22
C PRO A 259 -14.01 -4.57 -23.04
N ASP A 260 -14.87 -3.87 -23.78
CA ASP A 260 -14.47 -2.71 -24.57
C ASP A 260 -13.81 -1.63 -23.71
N GLY A 261 -12.62 -1.17 -24.15
CA GLY A 261 -11.86 -0.15 -23.45
C GLY A 261 -11.08 -0.66 -22.26
N PHE A 262 -10.98 -1.98 -22.07
CA PHE A 262 -10.11 -2.60 -21.07
C PHE A 262 -8.92 -3.28 -21.76
N ASN A 263 -7.73 -2.80 -21.51
CA ASN A 263 -6.50 -3.39 -22.07
C ASN A 263 -5.99 -4.49 -21.14
N TRP A 264 -6.32 -5.74 -21.48
CA TRP A 264 -5.98 -6.91 -20.68
C TRP A 264 -4.47 -7.18 -20.64
N ASP A 265 -3.75 -6.91 -21.73
CA ASP A 265 -2.30 -7.08 -21.78
C ASP A 265 -1.57 -6.17 -20.78
N LEU A 266 -1.95 -4.90 -20.75
CA LEU A 266 -1.41 -3.93 -19.78
C LEU A 266 -1.80 -4.25 -18.34
N TRP A 267 -3.02 -4.77 -18.13
CA TRP A 267 -3.48 -5.18 -16.81
C TRP A 267 -2.74 -6.42 -16.30
N LEU A 268 -2.50 -7.43 -17.17
CA LEU A 268 -1.67 -8.60 -16.83
C LEU A 268 -0.24 -8.21 -16.47
N GLY A 269 0.31 -7.22 -17.18
CA GLY A 269 1.65 -6.72 -16.90
C GLY A 269 2.70 -7.84 -16.88
N PRO A 270 3.49 -7.97 -15.81
CA PRO A 270 4.56 -8.97 -15.69
C PRO A 270 4.06 -10.40 -15.38
N ALA A 271 2.77 -10.57 -15.05
CA ALA A 271 2.22 -11.89 -14.70
C ALA A 271 2.13 -12.81 -15.93
N GLU A 272 2.07 -14.11 -15.70
CA GLU A 272 2.01 -15.11 -16.76
C GLU A 272 0.79 -14.91 -17.67
N GLU A 273 1.00 -15.11 -18.99
CA GLU A 273 -0.03 -14.98 -20.03
C GLU A 273 -1.23 -15.88 -19.78
N ARG A 274 -2.42 -15.29 -19.82
CA ARG A 274 -3.69 -16.02 -19.73
C ARG A 274 -4.85 -15.25 -20.33
N PRO A 275 -5.93 -15.95 -20.75
CA PRO A 275 -7.16 -15.29 -21.21
C PRO A 275 -7.81 -14.45 -20.12
N PHE A 276 -8.52 -13.41 -20.53
CA PHE A 276 -9.32 -12.62 -19.62
C PHE A 276 -10.42 -13.45 -18.96
N ASN A 277 -10.62 -13.19 -17.66
CA ASN A 277 -11.79 -13.65 -16.94
C ASN A 277 -12.15 -12.65 -15.82
N PRO A 278 -13.44 -12.32 -15.61
CA PRO A 278 -13.86 -11.38 -14.56
C PRO A 278 -13.55 -11.87 -13.14
N ALA A 279 -13.23 -13.15 -12.94
CA ALA A 279 -12.75 -13.68 -11.66
C ALA A 279 -11.37 -13.16 -11.25
N TYR A 280 -10.62 -12.51 -12.17
CA TYR A 280 -9.33 -11.87 -11.85
C TYR A 280 -9.45 -10.39 -11.50
N THR A 281 -10.56 -9.74 -11.85
CA THR A 281 -10.75 -8.29 -11.78
C THR A 281 -12.23 -7.96 -11.40
N HIS A 282 -12.63 -6.78 -10.81
CA HIS A 282 -11.70 -5.69 -10.57
C HIS A 282 -10.94 -5.88 -9.25
N ALA A 283 -11.55 -5.76 -8.09
CA ALA A 283 -10.92 -5.84 -6.77
C ALA A 283 -10.56 -7.27 -6.33
N VAL A 284 -11.05 -8.28 -7.05
CA VAL A 284 -10.93 -9.71 -6.67
C VAL A 284 -9.56 -10.32 -6.98
N PHE A 285 -8.68 -9.61 -7.67
CA PHE A 285 -7.30 -10.04 -7.97
C PHE A 285 -6.53 -10.47 -6.71
N ARG A 286 -6.87 -9.92 -5.56
CA ARG A 286 -6.20 -10.19 -4.28
C ARG A 286 -6.23 -11.66 -3.88
N GLY A 287 -7.22 -12.42 -4.36
CA GLY A 287 -7.34 -13.85 -4.09
C GLY A 287 -6.36 -14.75 -4.86
N TRP A 288 -5.68 -14.24 -5.90
CA TRP A 288 -4.81 -15.01 -6.78
C TRP A 288 -3.34 -14.74 -6.48
N TYR A 289 -2.52 -15.79 -6.33
CA TYR A 289 -1.09 -15.65 -6.05
C TYR A 289 -0.33 -14.84 -7.11
N ASP A 290 -0.76 -14.88 -8.37
CA ASP A 290 -0.10 -14.16 -9.46
C ASP A 290 -0.32 -12.65 -9.39
N PHE A 291 -1.40 -12.20 -8.74
CA PHE A 291 -1.84 -10.81 -8.78
C PHE A 291 -1.86 -10.13 -7.41
N GLY A 292 -1.93 -10.90 -6.32
CA GLY A 292 -2.10 -10.36 -4.99
C GLY A 292 -1.52 -11.22 -3.88
N THR A 293 -1.62 -10.68 -2.66
CA THR A 293 -1.07 -11.25 -1.43
C THR A 293 -2.17 -11.62 -0.42
N GLY A 294 -3.43 -11.58 -0.83
CA GLY A 294 -4.58 -11.91 0.00
C GLY A 294 -4.76 -11.04 1.24
N PRO A 295 -5.44 -11.56 2.28
CA PRO A 295 -5.64 -10.83 3.53
C PRO A 295 -4.36 -10.40 4.20
N LEU A 296 -3.30 -11.23 4.14
CA LEU A 296 -2.01 -10.95 4.74
C LEU A 296 -1.40 -9.67 4.17
N GLY A 297 -1.34 -9.52 2.85
CA GLY A 297 -0.82 -8.30 2.25
C GLY A 297 -1.83 -7.14 2.24
N ASP A 298 -3.13 -7.42 2.04
CA ASP A 298 -4.14 -6.35 2.06
C ASP A 298 -4.21 -5.64 3.42
N MET A 299 -4.12 -6.38 4.52
CA MET A 299 -4.28 -5.84 5.87
C MET A 299 -2.97 -5.80 6.66
N GLY A 300 -2.11 -6.82 6.53
CA GLY A 300 -0.90 -6.95 7.37
C GLY A 300 -0.01 -5.72 7.36
N HIS A 301 0.16 -5.05 6.22
CA HIS A 301 0.99 -3.83 6.13
C HIS A 301 0.58 -2.73 7.10
N TYR A 302 -0.71 -2.57 7.40
CA TYR A 302 -1.20 -1.54 8.33
C TYR A 302 -0.81 -1.80 9.79
N SER A 303 -0.75 -3.06 10.20
CA SER A 303 -0.34 -3.46 11.55
C SER A 303 1.16 -3.70 11.65
N PHE A 304 1.77 -4.36 10.64
CA PHE A 304 3.18 -4.71 10.64
C PHE A 304 4.09 -3.47 10.63
N TYR A 305 3.72 -2.42 9.88
CA TYR A 305 4.46 -1.16 9.96
C TYR A 305 4.56 -0.66 11.41
N GLN A 306 3.48 -0.75 12.19
CA GLN A 306 3.47 -0.37 13.59
C GLN A 306 4.38 -1.30 14.41
N LEU A 307 4.26 -2.63 14.20
CA LEU A 307 5.05 -3.64 14.92
C LEU A 307 6.54 -3.47 14.69
N TRP A 308 6.96 -3.19 13.44
CA TRP A 308 8.37 -2.93 13.13
C TRP A 308 8.94 -1.75 13.91
N ARG A 309 8.16 -0.70 14.08
CA ARG A 309 8.54 0.48 14.85
C ARG A 309 8.57 0.20 16.36
N ILE A 310 7.53 -0.47 16.88
CA ILE A 310 7.35 -0.74 18.32
C ILE A 310 8.40 -1.74 18.81
N LEU A 311 8.62 -2.83 18.07
CA LEU A 311 9.46 -3.95 18.48
C LEU A 311 10.83 -3.96 17.78
N LYS A 312 11.14 -2.93 16.98
CA LYS A 312 12.40 -2.81 16.21
C LYS A 312 12.69 -4.08 15.41
N LEU A 313 11.66 -4.63 14.74
CA LEU A 313 11.79 -5.87 13.97
C LEU A 313 12.68 -5.65 12.75
N GLY A 314 13.48 -6.65 12.43
CA GLY A 314 14.21 -6.80 11.18
C GLY A 314 13.59 -7.91 10.33
N SER A 315 14.44 -8.73 9.70
CA SER A 315 13.99 -9.92 8.98
C SER A 315 13.76 -11.09 9.94
N PRO A 316 12.72 -11.92 9.71
CA PRO A 316 12.55 -13.17 10.45
C PRO A 316 13.65 -14.18 10.10
N VAL A 317 13.85 -15.20 10.92
CA VAL A 317 14.77 -16.32 10.65
C VAL A 317 14.03 -17.56 10.16
N SER A 318 12.73 -17.63 10.39
CA SER A 318 11.86 -18.70 9.91
C SER A 318 10.43 -18.24 9.73
N VAL A 319 9.69 -18.99 8.92
CA VAL A 319 8.25 -18.81 8.70
C VAL A 319 7.59 -20.16 8.50
N GLU A 320 6.41 -20.33 9.06
CA GLU A 320 5.54 -21.48 8.80
C GLU A 320 4.07 -21.04 8.68
N ALA A 321 3.28 -21.83 7.97
CA ALA A 321 1.88 -21.49 7.75
C ALA A 321 1.00 -22.74 7.78
N SER A 322 -0.24 -22.54 8.20
CA SER A 322 -1.32 -23.50 8.04
C SER A 322 -2.48 -22.87 7.31
N ARG A 323 -3.16 -23.63 6.48
CA ARG A 323 -4.23 -23.13 5.61
C ARG A 323 -5.47 -24.01 5.65
N SER A 324 -6.61 -23.40 5.37
CA SER A 324 -7.85 -24.14 5.17
C SER A 324 -7.80 -24.95 3.87
N GLU A 325 -8.30 -26.17 3.93
CA GLU A 325 -8.53 -27.06 2.78
C GLU A 325 -10.00 -27.46 2.78
N TYR A 326 -10.51 -27.96 1.68
CA TYR A 326 -11.86 -28.49 1.59
C TYR A 326 -11.94 -29.76 0.77
N TRP A 327 -13.04 -30.49 0.92
CA TRP A 327 -13.30 -31.72 0.24
C TRP A 327 -14.63 -31.63 -0.50
N THR A 328 -14.74 -32.32 -1.62
CA THR A 328 -15.98 -32.55 -2.37
C THR A 328 -16.24 -34.04 -2.50
N ILE A 329 -17.45 -34.37 -2.92
CA ILE A 329 -17.78 -35.73 -3.33
C ILE A 329 -17.97 -35.68 -4.83
N GLU A 330 -17.14 -36.44 -5.57
CA GLU A 330 -17.16 -36.55 -7.02
C GLU A 330 -17.16 -38.03 -7.38
N ASP A 331 -18.07 -38.47 -8.24
CA ASP A 331 -18.23 -39.88 -8.65
C ASP A 331 -18.29 -40.85 -7.46
N GLY A 332 -18.95 -40.43 -6.37
CA GLY A 332 -19.10 -41.25 -5.15
C GLY A 332 -17.85 -41.39 -4.27
N SER A 333 -16.80 -40.60 -4.53
CA SER A 333 -15.54 -40.60 -3.79
C SER A 333 -15.21 -39.20 -3.20
N TRP A 334 -14.45 -39.19 -2.10
CA TRP A 334 -13.95 -37.97 -1.49
C TRP A 334 -12.74 -37.44 -2.24
N HIS A 335 -12.80 -36.18 -2.69
CA HIS A 335 -11.71 -35.46 -3.38
C HIS A 335 -11.23 -34.30 -2.55
N LYS A 336 -9.92 -34.27 -2.25
CA LYS A 336 -9.24 -33.19 -1.53
C LYS A 336 -8.86 -32.08 -2.49
N HIS A 337 -9.22 -30.84 -2.14
CA HIS A 337 -8.87 -29.63 -2.88
C HIS A 337 -7.79 -28.85 -2.17
N ILE A 338 -6.65 -28.64 -2.85
CA ILE A 338 -5.49 -27.90 -2.37
C ILE A 338 -5.34 -26.61 -3.17
N ASN A 339 -5.24 -25.47 -2.46
CA ASN A 339 -5.07 -24.17 -3.08
C ASN A 339 -3.63 -23.98 -3.62
N THR A 340 -3.45 -24.14 -4.92
CA THR A 340 -2.17 -23.96 -5.61
C THR A 340 -2.09 -22.65 -6.42
N VAL A 341 -3.24 -22.14 -6.88
CA VAL A 341 -3.35 -20.96 -7.74
C VAL A 341 -3.90 -19.75 -7.03
N SER A 342 -4.67 -19.93 -5.96
CA SER A 342 -5.25 -18.86 -5.17
C SER A 342 -4.94 -19.02 -3.69
N LEU A 343 -5.04 -17.92 -2.94
CA LEU A 343 -4.85 -17.94 -1.50
C LEU A 343 -5.99 -18.71 -0.80
N PRO A 344 -5.75 -19.36 0.33
CA PRO A 344 -6.75 -20.12 1.08
C PRO A 344 -7.80 -19.20 1.70
N ARG A 345 -9.01 -19.73 1.98
CA ARG A 345 -10.10 -18.96 2.61
C ARG A 345 -9.80 -18.53 4.03
N ALA A 346 -8.94 -19.26 4.72
CA ALA A 346 -8.45 -18.94 6.06
C ALA A 346 -7.05 -19.50 6.24
N ALA A 347 -6.21 -18.78 6.96
CA ALA A 347 -4.84 -19.17 7.22
C ALA A 347 -4.33 -18.67 8.56
N THR A 348 -3.30 -19.37 9.06
CA THR A 348 -2.42 -18.87 10.12
C THR A 348 -0.99 -18.87 9.60
N VAL A 349 -0.22 -17.83 9.95
CA VAL A 349 1.19 -17.73 9.59
C VAL A 349 1.98 -17.30 10.81
N HIS A 350 3.15 -17.91 11.02
CA HIS A 350 4.01 -17.66 12.17
C HIS A 350 5.42 -17.35 11.71
N TRP A 351 6.00 -16.25 12.21
CA TRP A 351 7.39 -15.86 11.95
C TRP A 351 8.16 -15.78 13.27
N GLU A 352 9.38 -16.30 13.28
CA GLU A 352 10.30 -16.16 14.39
C GLU A 352 11.30 -15.04 14.10
N PHE A 353 11.41 -14.10 15.02
CA PHE A 353 12.39 -13.01 14.98
C PHE A 353 13.43 -13.21 16.06
N PRO A 354 14.74 -13.02 15.72
CA PRO A 354 15.82 -13.18 16.70
C PRO A 354 15.83 -12.07 17.74
N GLN A 355 16.71 -12.15 18.70
CA GLN A 355 16.98 -11.06 19.65
C GLN A 355 17.42 -9.78 18.90
N ARG A 356 16.96 -8.61 19.34
CA ARG A 356 17.24 -7.30 18.77
C ARG A 356 17.72 -6.35 19.87
N GLY A 357 19.04 -6.17 20.01
CA GLY A 357 19.61 -5.44 21.15
C GLY A 357 19.12 -6.01 22.47
N ASP A 358 18.49 -5.18 23.30
CA ASP A 358 17.91 -5.58 24.59
C ASP A 358 16.51 -6.22 24.48
N MET A 359 15.94 -6.28 23.30
CA MET A 359 14.63 -6.89 23.08
C MET A 359 14.77 -8.39 22.83
N ALA A 360 14.00 -9.19 23.56
CA ALA A 360 13.99 -10.63 23.46
C ALA A 360 13.54 -11.14 22.08
N PRO A 361 13.90 -12.39 21.70
CA PRO A 361 13.27 -13.06 20.56
C PRO A 361 11.75 -12.99 20.65
N VAL A 362 11.07 -12.83 19.51
CA VAL A 362 9.60 -12.71 19.47
C VAL A 362 9.02 -13.52 18.31
N THR A 363 7.89 -14.14 18.55
CA THR A 363 7.09 -14.80 17.51
C THR A 363 5.90 -13.91 17.13
N LEU A 364 5.75 -13.64 15.83
CA LEU A 364 4.59 -12.96 15.26
C LEU A 364 3.63 -14.00 14.69
N HIS A 365 2.39 -13.96 15.13
CA HIS A 365 1.30 -14.83 14.68
C HIS A 365 0.25 -14.02 13.93
N TRP A 366 -0.04 -14.43 12.71
CA TRP A 366 -1.10 -13.90 11.87
C TRP A 366 -2.26 -14.89 11.77
N TYR A 367 -3.48 -14.36 11.75
CA TYR A 367 -4.69 -15.15 11.54
C TYR A 367 -5.65 -14.39 10.62
N ASP A 368 -6.21 -15.08 9.63
CA ASP A 368 -7.22 -14.51 8.75
C ASP A 368 -8.39 -15.47 8.52
N GLY A 369 -9.36 -15.06 7.68
CA GLY A 369 -10.56 -15.87 7.44
C GLY A 369 -11.47 -16.02 8.66
N GLY A 370 -11.35 -15.13 9.65
CA GLY A 370 -12.12 -15.18 10.89
C GLY A 370 -11.49 -16.06 11.99
N LEU A 371 -10.32 -16.65 11.72
CA LEU A 371 -9.53 -17.30 12.76
C LEU A 371 -8.99 -16.27 13.75
N ARG A 372 -8.80 -16.69 15.01
CA ARG A 372 -8.35 -15.84 16.10
C ARG A 372 -7.42 -16.62 17.04
N PRO A 373 -6.52 -15.93 17.76
CA PRO A 373 -5.77 -16.57 18.83
C PRO A 373 -6.69 -17.06 19.96
N PRO A 374 -6.20 -17.92 20.85
CA PRO A 374 -6.89 -18.27 22.12
C PRO A 374 -7.31 -17.01 22.88
N ILE A 375 -8.45 -17.05 23.53
CA ILE A 375 -8.96 -15.93 24.32
C ILE A 375 -8.09 -15.82 25.58
N PRO A 376 -7.46 -14.65 25.86
CA PRO A 376 -6.71 -14.45 27.08
C PRO A 376 -7.59 -14.53 28.34
N GLU A 377 -7.14 -15.20 29.40
CA GLU A 377 -7.84 -15.29 30.68
C GLU A 377 -8.19 -13.92 31.27
N GLU A 378 -7.33 -12.92 31.01
CA GLU A 378 -7.52 -11.54 31.46
C GLU A 378 -8.81 -10.90 30.88
N LEU A 379 -9.25 -11.32 29.69
CA LEU A 379 -10.53 -10.88 29.13
C LEU A 379 -11.71 -11.58 29.81
N GLU A 380 -11.55 -12.83 30.18
CA GLU A 380 -12.58 -13.57 30.96
C GLU A 380 -12.73 -12.95 32.34
N MET A 381 -11.65 -12.62 33.05
CA MET A 381 -11.67 -11.90 34.33
C MET A 381 -12.44 -10.58 34.25
N ASP A 382 -12.37 -9.89 33.13
CA ASP A 382 -13.05 -8.62 32.88
C ASP A 382 -14.48 -8.81 32.30
N ASN A 383 -14.95 -10.06 32.10
CA ASN A 383 -16.18 -10.40 31.38
C ASN A 383 -16.28 -9.71 30.00
N ARG A 384 -15.18 -9.71 29.26
CA ARG A 384 -15.05 -9.05 27.95
C ARG A 384 -14.90 -10.08 26.83
N LYS A 385 -15.50 -9.77 25.67
CA LYS A 385 -15.35 -10.58 24.45
C LYS A 385 -14.09 -10.21 23.70
N MET A 386 -13.49 -11.21 23.03
CA MET A 386 -12.42 -10.99 22.04
C MET A 386 -12.98 -10.21 20.86
N PRO A 387 -12.36 -9.10 20.44
CA PRO A 387 -12.82 -8.34 19.27
C PRO A 387 -12.68 -9.17 17.97
N PRO A 388 -13.48 -8.86 16.92
CA PRO A 388 -13.43 -9.60 15.65
C PRO A 388 -12.10 -9.43 14.92
N GLU A 389 -11.43 -8.29 15.07
CA GLU A 389 -10.10 -7.97 14.55
C GLU A 389 -9.27 -7.34 15.67
N GLY A 390 -7.97 -7.58 15.70
CA GLY A 390 -7.16 -7.04 16.79
C GLY A 390 -5.68 -7.32 16.69
N LEU A 391 -4.99 -6.80 17.70
CA LEU A 391 -3.56 -6.93 17.94
C LEU A 391 -3.34 -7.18 19.44
N LEU A 392 -2.67 -8.27 19.79
CA LEU A 392 -2.35 -8.65 21.16
C LEU A 392 -0.85 -8.80 21.32
N PHE A 393 -0.25 -8.02 22.21
CA PHE A 393 1.12 -8.20 22.67
C PHE A 393 1.11 -9.03 23.95
N VAL A 394 1.93 -10.08 23.99
CA VAL A 394 2.13 -10.95 25.14
C VAL A 394 3.54 -10.75 25.65
N GLY A 395 3.67 -10.20 26.83
CA GLY A 395 4.94 -9.98 27.53
C GLY A 395 5.10 -10.91 28.74
N ASP A 396 6.31 -10.89 29.32
CA ASP A 396 6.64 -11.69 30.51
C ASP A 396 5.81 -11.28 31.77
N GLU A 397 5.35 -10.01 31.83
CA GLU A 397 4.70 -9.42 32.99
C GLU A 397 3.26 -8.97 32.72
N GLY A 398 2.75 -9.13 31.49
CA GLY A 398 1.39 -8.74 31.16
C GLY A 398 1.09 -8.74 29.66
N LYS A 399 -0.11 -8.25 29.31
CA LYS A 399 -0.57 -8.23 27.93
C LYS A 399 -1.18 -6.88 27.56
N ILE A 400 -1.00 -6.46 26.32
CA ILE A 400 -1.69 -5.29 25.75
C ILE A 400 -2.56 -5.75 24.60
N LEU A 401 -3.87 -5.51 24.71
CA LEU A 401 -4.83 -5.68 23.63
C LEU A 401 -5.10 -4.34 22.95
N ALA A 402 -5.05 -4.33 21.61
CA ALA A 402 -5.32 -3.14 20.80
C ALA A 402 -6.22 -3.49 19.60
N GLY A 403 -6.76 -2.48 18.94
CA GLY A 403 -7.39 -2.68 17.62
C GLY A 403 -6.36 -3.12 16.60
N PHE A 404 -6.81 -3.60 15.44
CA PHE A 404 -6.03 -4.31 14.41
C PHE A 404 -4.65 -3.68 14.09
N ALA A 405 -4.55 -2.37 14.00
CA ALA A 405 -3.31 -1.67 13.72
C ALA A 405 -2.83 -0.82 14.93
N GLY A 406 -3.06 -1.30 16.14
CA GLY A 406 -2.56 -0.68 17.37
C GLY A 406 -3.43 0.43 17.96
N ASN A 407 -4.63 0.69 17.44
CA ASN A 407 -5.50 1.73 18.00
C ASN A 407 -6.12 1.31 19.35
N SER A 408 -6.40 2.32 20.19
CA SER A 408 -7.03 2.16 21.49
C SER A 408 -6.38 1.07 22.35
N PRO A 409 -5.03 1.08 22.54
CA PRO A 409 -4.34 0.04 23.30
C PRO A 409 -4.78 0.04 24.76
N ARG A 410 -4.88 -1.15 25.34
CA ARG A 410 -5.19 -1.36 26.76
C ARG A 410 -4.39 -2.52 27.33
N ILE A 411 -3.80 -2.31 28.50
CA ILE A 411 -3.26 -3.41 29.30
C ILE A 411 -4.47 -4.21 29.83
N ILE A 412 -4.39 -5.51 29.80
CA ILE A 412 -5.41 -6.41 30.32
C ILE A 412 -4.81 -7.26 31.46
N PRO A 413 -5.60 -7.55 32.54
CA PRO A 413 -6.99 -7.14 32.78
C PRO A 413 -7.12 -5.64 33.14
N GLU A 414 -8.35 -5.13 33.17
CA GLU A 414 -8.65 -3.72 33.43
C GLU A 414 -8.08 -3.19 34.74
N LYS A 415 -7.96 -4.05 35.75
CA LYS A 415 -7.30 -3.73 37.02
C LYS A 415 -5.86 -3.26 36.82
N GLN A 416 -5.09 -3.93 35.95
CA GLN A 416 -3.72 -3.55 35.64
C GLN A 416 -3.69 -2.22 34.84
N MET A 417 -4.61 -2.04 33.88
CA MET A 417 -4.72 -0.78 33.15
C MET A 417 -4.99 0.42 34.06
N LYS A 418 -5.86 0.26 35.08
CA LYS A 418 -6.14 1.32 36.06
C LYS A 418 -4.96 1.64 36.96
N ALA A 419 -4.13 0.65 37.26
CA ALA A 419 -2.93 0.82 38.08
C ALA A 419 -1.72 1.35 37.28
N PHE A 420 -1.76 1.22 35.96
CA PHE A 420 -0.65 1.60 35.09
C PHE A 420 -0.47 3.12 35.02
N LYS A 421 0.74 3.57 35.38
CA LYS A 421 1.17 4.94 35.23
C LYS A 421 1.83 5.10 33.86
N ARG A 422 1.15 5.83 32.97
CA ARG A 422 1.69 6.11 31.63
C ARG A 422 3.03 6.82 31.70
N PRO A 423 4.05 6.36 30.96
CA PRO A 423 5.30 7.09 30.86
C PRO A 423 5.11 8.44 30.14
N PRO A 424 6.06 9.37 30.26
CA PRO A 424 6.06 10.61 29.50
C PRO A 424 6.05 10.38 28.00
N GLU A 425 5.42 11.27 27.26
CA GLU A 425 5.48 11.30 25.79
C GLU A 425 6.84 11.86 25.36
N THR A 426 7.72 11.00 24.85
CA THR A 426 9.11 11.37 24.49
C THR A 426 9.36 11.25 22.98
N LEU A 427 8.54 10.49 22.27
CA LEU A 427 8.70 10.25 20.83
C LEU A 427 7.90 11.27 20.01
N PRO A 428 8.43 11.75 18.87
CA PRO A 428 7.70 12.63 17.98
C PRO A 428 6.43 11.95 17.46
N ARG A 429 5.34 12.71 17.37
CA ARG A 429 4.08 12.26 16.75
C ARG A 429 4.15 12.47 15.25
N PRO A 430 3.81 11.47 14.43
CA PRO A 430 3.93 11.57 12.98
C PRO A 430 2.92 12.56 12.40
N ILE A 431 3.31 13.26 11.34
CA ILE A 431 2.41 14.03 10.49
C ILE A 431 1.75 13.11 9.45
N ASP A 432 0.77 13.62 8.72
CA ASP A 432 0.10 12.89 7.63
C ASP A 432 1.10 12.24 6.66
N GLU A 433 0.79 11.05 6.15
CA GLU A 433 1.73 10.27 5.34
C GLU A 433 1.95 10.87 3.93
N ILE A 434 0.96 11.55 3.36
CA ILE A 434 1.12 12.28 2.10
C ILE A 434 2.01 13.49 2.32
N ASP A 435 1.82 14.23 3.42
CA ASP A 435 2.67 15.38 3.79
C ASP A 435 4.12 14.96 4.02
N GLN A 436 4.36 13.79 4.65
CA GLN A 436 5.71 13.23 4.79
C GLN A 436 6.38 13.05 3.43
N TRP A 437 5.67 12.43 2.48
CA TRP A 437 6.20 12.18 1.15
C TRP A 437 6.39 13.46 0.32
N ILE A 438 5.45 14.41 0.37
CA ILE A 438 5.60 15.71 -0.32
C ILE A 438 6.85 16.46 0.18
N ARG A 439 7.11 16.42 1.50
CA ARG A 439 8.34 17.01 2.06
C ARG A 439 9.59 16.32 1.54
N ALA A 440 9.60 14.99 1.48
CA ALA A 440 10.71 14.20 0.92
C ALA A 440 10.93 14.52 -0.56
N CYS A 441 9.88 14.67 -1.39
CA CYS A 441 9.98 15.07 -2.80
C CYS A 441 10.65 16.47 -2.98
N ARG A 442 10.59 17.30 -1.96
CA ARG A 442 11.21 18.65 -1.96
C ARG A 442 12.60 18.67 -1.32
N GLY A 443 13.23 17.53 -1.15
CA GLY A 443 14.57 17.41 -0.55
C GLY A 443 14.61 17.46 0.96
N GLY A 444 13.45 17.26 1.63
CA GLY A 444 13.39 17.04 3.07
C GLY A 444 13.77 15.63 3.49
N GLU A 445 13.59 15.31 4.79
CA GLU A 445 13.85 13.98 5.32
C GLU A 445 13.02 12.90 4.60
N PRO A 446 13.56 11.68 4.45
CA PRO A 446 12.83 10.55 3.90
C PRO A 446 11.51 10.30 4.64
N ALA A 447 10.47 9.95 3.91
CA ALA A 447 9.19 9.60 4.52
C ALA A 447 9.32 8.34 5.40
N GLY A 448 8.56 8.25 6.48
CA GLY A 448 8.66 7.15 7.43
C GLY A 448 8.44 5.76 6.82
N ALA A 449 7.65 5.66 5.75
CA ALA A 449 7.41 4.44 5.00
C ALA A 449 8.07 4.47 3.61
N CYS A 450 9.27 5.04 3.49
CA CYS A 450 10.08 4.90 2.27
C CYS A 450 10.40 3.42 1.99
N PHE A 451 10.70 3.09 0.74
CA PHE A 451 10.87 1.69 0.32
C PHE A 451 11.92 0.93 1.12
N GLU A 452 13.00 1.58 1.52
CA GLU A 452 14.03 1.00 2.39
C GLU A 452 13.47 0.60 3.77
N ASN A 453 12.67 1.47 4.39
CA ASN A 453 12.10 1.21 5.71
C ASN A 453 11.00 0.14 5.69
N VAL A 454 10.28 -0.02 4.57
CA VAL A 454 9.20 -1.01 4.45
C VAL A 454 9.63 -2.30 3.76
N GLN A 455 10.85 -2.38 3.23
CA GLN A 455 11.39 -3.60 2.61
C GLN A 455 11.25 -4.82 3.53
N PRO A 456 11.74 -4.83 4.79
CA PRO A 456 11.67 -6.03 5.63
C PRO A 456 10.22 -6.42 5.96
N ILE A 457 9.29 -5.47 5.99
CA ILE A 457 7.86 -5.73 6.19
C ILE A 457 7.28 -6.47 4.97
N ASN A 458 7.55 -5.95 3.77
CA ASN A 458 7.08 -6.55 2.51
C ASN A 458 7.70 -7.95 2.31
N GLU A 459 9.00 -8.12 2.61
CA GLU A 459 9.67 -9.44 2.59
C GLU A 459 8.98 -10.43 3.52
N THR A 460 8.68 -10.03 4.75
CA THR A 460 8.02 -10.88 5.74
C THR A 460 6.63 -11.33 5.24
N ILE A 461 5.88 -10.44 4.61
CA ILE A 461 4.57 -10.76 4.02
C ILE A 461 4.73 -11.71 2.82
N CYS A 462 5.69 -11.45 1.92
CA CYS A 462 5.98 -12.35 0.80
C CYS A 462 6.41 -13.74 1.28
N LEU A 463 7.26 -13.83 2.31
CA LEU A 463 7.63 -15.10 2.94
C LEU A 463 6.42 -15.84 3.51
N GLY A 464 5.45 -15.13 4.09
CA GLY A 464 4.19 -15.71 4.55
C GLY A 464 3.39 -16.32 3.40
N THR A 465 3.28 -15.61 2.26
CA THR A 465 2.57 -16.16 1.08
C THR A 465 3.30 -17.36 0.47
N VAL A 466 4.65 -17.38 0.52
CA VAL A 466 5.44 -18.56 0.12
C VAL A 466 5.20 -19.73 1.06
N ALA A 467 5.19 -19.49 2.38
CA ALA A 467 4.96 -20.55 3.38
C ALA A 467 3.57 -21.20 3.23
N LEU A 468 2.54 -20.41 2.85
CA LEU A 468 1.19 -20.95 2.52
C LEU A 468 1.20 -21.96 1.37
N ARG A 469 2.21 -21.95 0.51
CA ARG A 469 2.36 -22.86 -0.62
C ARG A 469 3.27 -24.05 -0.32
N ALA A 470 4.20 -23.91 0.65
CA ALA A 470 5.27 -24.86 0.89
C ALA A 470 4.87 -26.01 1.84
N ASP A 471 3.82 -25.84 2.67
CA ASP A 471 3.31 -26.83 3.63
C ASP A 471 4.40 -27.35 4.62
N LYS A 472 5.34 -26.49 4.99
CA LYS A 472 6.37 -26.77 6.01
C LYS A 472 7.03 -25.49 6.54
N LYS A 473 7.74 -25.60 7.67
CA LYS A 473 8.55 -24.51 8.22
C LYS A 473 9.73 -24.21 7.30
N LEU A 474 9.82 -22.98 6.84
CA LEU A 474 10.89 -22.46 5.98
C LEU A 474 11.93 -21.73 6.83
N LYS A 475 13.22 -21.95 6.54
CA LYS A 475 14.35 -21.24 7.14
C LYS A 475 14.82 -20.16 6.17
N TRP A 476 14.81 -18.92 6.63
CA TRP A 476 15.16 -17.76 5.84
C TRP A 476 16.55 -17.21 6.16
N ASP A 477 17.37 -17.01 5.14
CA ASP A 477 18.65 -16.30 5.18
C ASP A 477 18.47 -14.97 4.44
N ALA A 478 18.25 -13.89 5.19
CA ALA A 478 17.95 -12.57 4.63
C ALA A 478 19.15 -11.99 3.86
N ASP A 479 20.38 -12.23 4.31
CA ASP A 479 21.58 -11.69 3.66
C ASP A 479 21.79 -12.30 2.27
N LYS A 480 21.50 -13.60 2.13
CA LYS A 480 21.59 -14.32 0.86
C LYS A 480 20.30 -14.28 0.03
N MET A 481 19.23 -13.68 0.55
CA MET A 481 17.90 -13.74 -0.05
C MET A 481 17.53 -15.19 -0.42
N LYS A 482 17.54 -16.11 0.57
CA LYS A 482 17.41 -17.53 0.28
C LYS A 482 16.60 -18.29 1.33
N ILE A 483 15.70 -19.14 0.85
CA ILE A 483 15.10 -20.20 1.67
C ILE A 483 16.05 -21.39 1.65
N THR A 484 16.70 -21.69 2.79
CA THR A 484 17.85 -22.60 2.85
C THR A 484 17.48 -24.07 2.91
N ASN A 485 16.25 -24.40 3.31
CA ASN A 485 15.80 -25.76 3.54
C ASN A 485 14.73 -26.27 2.55
N ASP A 486 14.37 -25.47 1.53
CA ASP A 486 13.42 -25.85 0.47
C ASP A 486 13.73 -25.14 -0.84
N LYS A 487 14.13 -25.92 -1.87
CA LYS A 487 14.49 -25.38 -3.19
C LYS A 487 13.28 -24.95 -4.02
N ASP A 488 12.12 -25.54 -3.81
CA ASP A 488 10.92 -25.20 -4.59
C ASP A 488 10.26 -23.96 -3.99
N ALA A 489 10.22 -23.84 -2.67
CA ALA A 489 9.83 -22.59 -2.01
C ALA A 489 10.79 -21.42 -2.37
N ASP A 490 12.10 -21.67 -2.48
CA ASP A 490 13.09 -20.67 -2.88
C ASP A 490 12.81 -20.08 -4.27
N LYS A 491 12.35 -20.88 -5.22
CA LYS A 491 11.93 -20.41 -6.56
C LYS A 491 10.74 -19.44 -6.51
N LEU A 492 9.87 -19.55 -5.50
CA LEU A 492 8.70 -18.69 -5.35
C LEU A 492 9.04 -17.27 -4.88
N LEU A 493 10.30 -17.01 -4.51
CA LEU A 493 10.81 -15.67 -4.23
C LEU A 493 10.92 -14.81 -5.49
N TYR A 494 10.86 -15.42 -6.67
CA TYR A 494 11.05 -14.81 -7.97
C TYR A 494 9.82 -15.01 -8.87
N ARG A 495 9.61 -14.09 -9.80
CA ARG A 495 8.60 -14.18 -10.84
C ARG A 495 9.21 -14.68 -12.16
N LYS A 496 8.47 -15.52 -12.87
CA LYS A 496 8.70 -15.77 -14.30
C LYS A 496 7.99 -14.67 -15.09
N TYR A 497 8.77 -13.77 -15.68
CA TYR A 497 8.21 -12.63 -16.42
C TYR A 497 7.68 -13.02 -17.79
N ARG A 498 6.63 -12.34 -18.24
CA ARG A 498 6.25 -12.32 -19.66
C ARG A 498 7.31 -11.53 -20.46
N LYS A 499 7.43 -11.90 -21.74
CA LYS A 499 8.32 -11.21 -22.68
C LYS A 499 7.97 -9.70 -22.77
N GLY A 500 8.96 -8.83 -22.58
CA GLY A 500 8.83 -7.38 -22.60
C GLY A 500 8.39 -6.75 -21.28
N TRP A 501 8.30 -7.57 -20.19
CA TRP A 501 7.99 -7.10 -18.84
C TRP A 501 9.06 -7.48 -17.82
N GLU A 502 10.20 -7.96 -18.31
CA GLU A 502 11.31 -8.41 -17.47
C GLU A 502 11.87 -7.24 -16.64
N LEU A 503 12.17 -7.55 -15.40
CA LEU A 503 12.98 -6.70 -14.52
C LEU A 503 14.34 -7.37 -14.29
N ASP A 504 15.39 -6.58 -14.22
CA ASP A 504 16.75 -7.04 -13.90
C ASP A 504 16.85 -7.28 -12.38
N VAL A 505 16.36 -8.43 -11.92
CA VAL A 505 16.22 -8.81 -10.49
C VAL A 505 17.42 -9.61 -10.02
#